data_758c5ce3a21631a5dd6cde0bbf474079
#
_entry.id   758c5ce3a21631a5dd6cde0bbf474079
#
_cell.length_a   1.000
_cell.length_b   1.000
_cell.length_c   1.000
_cell.angle_alpha   90.00
_cell.angle_beta   90.00
_cell.angle_gamma   90.00
#
_symmetry.space_group_name_H-M   'P 1'
#
loop_
_entity.id
_entity.type
_entity.pdbx_description
1 polymer ?
#
loop_
_entity_poly.entity_id
_entity_poly.type
_entity_poly.pdbx_seq_one_letter_code
_entity_poly.pdbx_strand_id
1 'polypeptide(L)'
;PSVNAEDLTSIEVKSSILSNSITENKYPISLIEGKDLDPSKSIGTNLRRIPGVSNSDYGTSVGQPVIRGLGGSRVRVLSNNNYVSDLSFFSADHPVMLNLNHASHIEVIKGPSSLFNHSGTTGGIVNVITGSSTDELYTDEKISFGRSYDTVSEGYSNNFLLKKNISDIAFYFSQDKRDYFKYDLSEGSLYEEGS
;
A
#
# COMPACT_ATOMS: atom_id res chain seq x y z
N PRO A 1 -34.76 11.55 24.97
CA PRO A 1 -33.40 11.10 25.02
C PRO A 1 -32.76 11.46 23.69
N SER A 2 -31.89 12.48 23.73
CA SER A 2 -31.11 12.94 22.60
C SER A 2 -29.98 11.92 22.37
N VAL A 3 -30.00 11.27 21.24
CA VAL A 3 -28.87 10.48 20.75
C VAL A 3 -27.75 11.45 20.43
N ASN A 4 -26.69 11.45 21.22
CA ASN A 4 -25.46 12.13 20.86
C ASN A 4 -24.93 11.51 19.56
N ALA A 5 -24.79 12.33 18.52
CA ALA A 5 -23.99 11.98 17.37
C ALA A 5 -22.58 11.69 17.91
N GLU A 6 -22.16 10.43 17.86
CA GLU A 6 -20.78 10.06 18.16
C GLU A 6 -19.87 10.88 17.26
N ASP A 7 -18.91 11.49 17.90
CA ASP A 7 -17.80 12.23 17.26
C ASP A 7 -17.18 11.35 16.18
N LEU A 8 -17.59 11.59 14.94
CA LEU A 8 -16.89 11.04 13.79
C LEU A 8 -15.53 11.73 13.80
N THR A 9 -14.54 11.05 14.36
CA THR A 9 -13.16 11.49 14.29
C THR A 9 -12.82 11.74 12.82
N SER A 10 -12.76 13.01 12.46
CA SER A 10 -12.31 13.39 11.13
C SER A 10 -10.87 12.94 11.00
N ILE A 11 -10.62 11.97 10.11
CA ILE A 11 -9.26 11.59 9.77
C ILE A 11 -8.68 12.73 8.95
N GLU A 12 -7.86 13.57 9.60
CA GLU A 12 -7.13 14.63 8.93
C GLU A 12 -5.94 14.00 8.19
N VAL A 13 -6.04 13.91 6.87
CA VAL A 13 -5.00 13.33 6.03
C VAL A 13 -4.00 14.44 5.68
N LYS A 14 -3.03 14.68 6.58
CA LYS A 14 -2.05 15.78 6.46
C LYS A 14 -1.00 15.60 5.36
N SER A 15 -0.80 14.39 4.84
CA SER A 15 0.18 14.11 3.76
C SER A 15 -0.45 13.54 2.50
N SER A 16 -1.74 13.73 2.31
CA SER A 16 -2.46 13.33 1.10
C SER A 16 -2.12 14.25 -0.08
N ILE A 17 -2.15 13.68 -1.28
CA ILE A 17 -2.17 14.41 -2.56
C ILE A 17 -3.28 15.48 -2.56
N LEU A 18 -4.30 15.27 -1.73
CA LEU A 18 -5.45 16.13 -1.57
C LEU A 18 -5.42 16.70 -0.15
N SER A 19 -4.97 17.93 -0.02
CA SER A 19 -4.80 18.66 1.24
C SER A 19 -6.09 18.93 2.04
N ASN A 20 -7.23 18.41 1.59
CA ASN A 20 -8.54 18.60 2.21
C ASN A 20 -9.04 17.29 2.83
N SER A 21 -9.91 17.39 3.83
CA SER A 21 -10.54 16.22 4.46
C SER A 21 -11.26 15.35 3.41
N ILE A 22 -11.31 14.04 3.65
CA ILE A 22 -11.96 13.08 2.73
C ILE A 22 -13.41 13.48 2.43
N THR A 23 -14.08 14.12 3.37
CA THR A 23 -15.46 14.60 3.25
C THR A 23 -15.62 15.81 2.32
N GLU A 24 -14.55 16.59 2.09
CA GLU A 24 -14.58 17.79 1.24
C GLU A 24 -14.05 17.52 -0.17
N ASN A 25 -13.51 16.35 -0.43
CA ASN A 25 -12.97 16.01 -1.73
C ASN A 25 -14.06 15.82 -2.77
N LYS A 26 -13.93 16.55 -3.86
CA LYS A 26 -14.82 16.45 -5.04
C LYS A 26 -14.65 15.12 -5.81
N TYR A 27 -13.66 14.30 -5.46
CA TYR A 27 -13.31 13.08 -6.16
C TYR A 27 -13.55 11.85 -5.29
N PRO A 28 -14.03 10.74 -5.85
CA PRO A 28 -14.25 9.51 -5.09
C PRO A 28 -12.90 8.88 -4.71
N ILE A 29 -12.49 9.09 -3.47
CA ILE A 29 -11.33 8.45 -2.88
C ILE A 29 -11.79 7.24 -2.08
N SER A 30 -11.12 6.11 -2.25
CA SER A 30 -11.27 4.95 -1.38
C SER A 30 -10.06 4.88 -0.47
N LEU A 31 -10.30 4.67 0.82
CA LEU A 31 -9.26 4.58 1.84
C LEU A 31 -9.23 3.18 2.46
N ILE A 32 -8.05 2.65 2.70
CA ILE A 32 -7.82 1.45 3.52
C ILE A 32 -6.87 1.81 4.63
N GLU A 33 -7.29 1.61 5.87
CA GLU A 33 -6.43 1.85 7.03
C GLU A 33 -5.33 0.80 7.16
N GLY A 34 -4.18 1.20 7.71
CA GLY A 34 -3.03 0.31 7.88
C GLY A 34 -3.32 -0.94 8.69
N LYS A 35 -4.21 -0.86 9.69
CA LYS A 35 -4.65 -2.01 10.51
C LYS A 35 -5.39 -3.09 9.70
N ASP A 36 -5.98 -2.72 8.55
CA ASP A 36 -6.73 -3.60 7.67
C ASP A 36 -5.88 -4.19 6.55
N LEU A 37 -4.61 -3.83 6.48
CA LEU A 37 -3.66 -4.34 5.50
C LEU A 37 -3.04 -5.64 5.98
N ASP A 38 -2.83 -6.55 5.04
CA ASP A 38 -2.01 -7.73 5.25
C ASP A 38 -0.65 -7.49 4.58
N PRO A 39 0.42 -7.20 5.36
CA PRO A 39 1.72 -6.87 4.80
C PRO A 39 2.42 -8.05 4.13
N SER A 40 1.95 -9.29 4.37
CA SER A 40 2.48 -10.49 3.70
C SER A 40 2.02 -10.60 2.25
N LYS A 41 0.94 -9.91 1.89
CA LYS A 41 0.34 -9.93 0.56
C LYS A 41 0.80 -8.75 -0.29
N SER A 42 0.69 -8.93 -1.61
CA SER A 42 0.94 -7.85 -2.56
C SER A 42 -0.02 -6.67 -2.37
N ILE A 43 0.38 -5.49 -2.84
CA ILE A 43 -0.48 -4.31 -2.81
C ILE A 43 -1.78 -4.54 -3.59
N GLY A 44 -1.70 -5.17 -4.77
CA GLY A 44 -2.88 -5.49 -5.56
C GLY A 44 -3.87 -6.39 -4.82
N THR A 45 -3.37 -7.39 -4.09
CA THR A 45 -4.21 -8.27 -3.27
C THR A 45 -4.92 -7.53 -2.15
N ASN A 46 -4.22 -6.63 -1.45
CA ASN A 46 -4.80 -5.81 -0.40
C ASN A 46 -5.94 -4.91 -0.91
N LEU A 47 -5.81 -4.42 -2.14
CA LEU A 47 -6.77 -3.50 -2.73
C LEU A 47 -8.01 -4.16 -3.34
N ARG A 48 -8.06 -5.50 -3.49
CA ARG A 48 -9.21 -6.23 -4.07
C ARG A 48 -10.53 -6.00 -3.34
N ARG A 49 -10.49 -5.58 -2.09
CA ARG A 49 -11.69 -5.22 -1.31
C ARG A 49 -12.38 -3.94 -1.79
N ILE A 50 -11.68 -3.12 -2.58
CA ILE A 50 -12.24 -1.88 -3.12
C ILE A 50 -13.03 -2.20 -4.40
N PRO A 51 -14.32 -1.81 -4.51
CA PRO A 51 -15.10 -2.02 -5.72
C PRO A 51 -14.42 -1.42 -6.95
N GLY A 52 -14.30 -2.23 -8.02
CA GLY A 52 -13.66 -1.83 -9.27
C GLY A 52 -12.13 -1.88 -9.26
N VAL A 53 -11.54 -2.47 -8.21
CA VAL A 53 -10.11 -2.78 -8.15
C VAL A 53 -9.93 -4.29 -8.16
N SER A 54 -9.06 -4.78 -9.03
CA SER A 54 -8.60 -6.16 -9.11
C SER A 54 -7.10 -6.23 -9.01
N ASN A 55 -6.55 -7.43 -8.97
CA ASN A 55 -5.13 -7.71 -8.89
C ASN A 55 -4.64 -8.34 -10.19
N SER A 56 -3.53 -7.89 -10.72
CA SER A 56 -2.74 -8.61 -11.71
C SER A 56 -1.81 -9.56 -10.95
N ASP A 57 -2.18 -10.82 -10.86
CA ASP A 57 -1.59 -11.79 -9.95
C ASP A 57 -0.57 -12.67 -10.69
N TYR A 58 0.68 -12.59 -10.29
CA TYR A 58 1.79 -13.41 -10.77
C TYR A 58 2.44 -14.19 -9.61
N GLY A 59 1.64 -14.61 -8.64
CA GLY A 59 2.08 -15.32 -7.44
C GLY A 59 1.89 -14.52 -6.15
N THR A 60 2.27 -15.11 -5.02
CA THR A 60 1.94 -14.60 -3.68
C THR A 60 2.48 -13.20 -3.39
N SER A 61 3.65 -12.88 -3.96
CA SER A 61 4.37 -11.63 -3.69
C SER A 61 4.23 -10.62 -4.82
N VAL A 62 3.82 -11.07 -6.01
CA VAL A 62 3.74 -10.24 -7.21
C VAL A 62 2.29 -10.00 -7.57
N GLY A 63 1.82 -8.80 -7.30
CA GLY A 63 0.46 -8.40 -7.64
C GLY A 63 0.34 -6.88 -7.69
N GLN A 64 -0.08 -6.41 -8.86
CA GLN A 64 -0.26 -5.00 -9.13
C GLN A 64 -1.72 -4.62 -9.16
N PRO A 65 -2.09 -3.41 -8.71
CA PRO A 65 -3.46 -2.95 -8.77
C PRO A 65 -3.92 -2.74 -10.22
N VAL A 66 -5.10 -3.25 -10.52
CA VAL A 66 -5.82 -3.01 -11.78
C VAL A 66 -7.11 -2.30 -11.44
N ILE A 67 -7.28 -1.07 -11.91
CA ILE A 67 -8.43 -0.21 -11.60
C ILE A 67 -9.32 -0.14 -12.84
N ARG A 68 -10.57 -0.60 -12.73
CA ARG A 68 -11.54 -0.63 -13.83
C ARG A 68 -10.99 -1.25 -15.12
N GLY A 69 -10.20 -2.34 -14.99
CA GLY A 69 -9.56 -3.02 -16.10
C GLY A 69 -8.29 -2.37 -16.64
N LEU A 70 -7.85 -1.26 -16.07
CA LEU A 70 -6.61 -0.58 -16.43
C LEU A 70 -5.52 -0.90 -15.41
N GLY A 71 -4.37 -1.38 -15.86
CA GLY A 71 -3.22 -1.73 -15.03
C GLY A 71 -1.89 -1.27 -15.65
N GLY A 72 -0.79 -1.69 -15.04
CA GLY A 72 0.56 -1.34 -15.47
C GLY A 72 0.78 0.18 -15.46
N SER A 73 1.36 0.73 -16.50
CA SER A 73 1.69 2.16 -16.59
C SER A 73 0.49 3.12 -16.49
N ARG A 74 -0.76 2.62 -16.59
CA ARG A 74 -1.98 3.43 -16.47
C ARG A 74 -2.42 3.64 -15.03
N VAL A 75 -1.90 2.86 -14.09
CA VAL A 75 -2.14 2.99 -12.65
C VAL A 75 -0.81 3.31 -11.98
N ARG A 76 -0.73 4.44 -11.31
CA ARG A 76 0.47 4.85 -10.59
C ARG A 76 0.41 4.41 -9.15
N VAL A 77 1.51 3.85 -8.69
CA VAL A 77 1.72 3.56 -7.29
C VAL A 77 2.71 4.57 -6.72
N LEU A 78 2.33 5.18 -5.62
CA LEU A 78 3.08 6.23 -4.93
C LEU A 78 3.37 5.80 -3.50
N SER A 79 4.44 6.33 -2.95
CA SER A 79 4.77 6.28 -1.54
C SER A 79 4.95 7.70 -1.02
N ASN A 80 4.10 8.12 -0.09
CA ASN A 80 4.09 9.50 0.44
C ASN A 80 4.12 10.55 -0.68
N ASN A 81 3.24 10.41 -1.67
CA ASN A 81 3.12 11.26 -2.86
C ASN A 81 4.30 11.21 -3.86
N ASN A 82 5.31 10.38 -3.60
CA ASN A 82 6.43 10.20 -4.50
C ASN A 82 6.25 8.96 -5.37
N TYR A 83 6.69 9.02 -6.61
CA TYR A 83 6.65 7.87 -7.51
C TYR A 83 7.52 6.73 -6.98
N VAL A 84 6.95 5.54 -6.95
CA VAL A 84 7.74 4.32 -6.79
C VAL A 84 8.33 3.98 -8.15
N SER A 85 9.64 4.25 -8.30
CA SER A 85 10.37 4.00 -9.53
C SER A 85 11.09 2.65 -9.42
N ASP A 86 10.38 1.58 -9.73
CA ASP A 86 10.89 0.23 -9.77
C ASP A 86 10.53 -0.49 -11.08
N LEU A 87 10.95 -1.73 -11.24
CA LEU A 87 10.69 -2.53 -12.43
C LEU A 87 9.21 -2.86 -12.62
N SER A 88 8.40 -2.81 -11.56
CA SER A 88 6.97 -3.09 -11.64
C SER A 88 6.20 -2.12 -12.54
N PHE A 89 6.74 -0.93 -12.74
CA PHE A 89 6.17 0.04 -13.68
C PHE A 89 6.24 -0.43 -15.14
N PHE A 90 7.29 -1.15 -15.49
CA PHE A 90 7.54 -1.61 -16.87
C PHE A 90 6.96 -2.99 -17.13
N SER A 91 6.90 -3.85 -16.13
CA SER A 91 6.45 -5.24 -16.27
C SER A 91 5.62 -5.69 -15.08
N ALA A 92 4.49 -6.34 -15.38
CA ALA A 92 3.52 -6.75 -14.36
C ALA A 92 3.96 -7.95 -13.51
N ASP A 93 4.99 -8.67 -13.95
CA ASP A 93 5.60 -9.81 -13.27
C ASP A 93 6.62 -9.41 -12.19
N HIS A 94 6.86 -8.11 -12.02
CA HIS A 94 7.73 -7.60 -10.97
C HIS A 94 6.92 -7.08 -9.78
N PRO A 95 7.36 -7.38 -8.54
CA PRO A 95 6.69 -6.85 -7.36
C PRO A 95 6.85 -5.34 -7.26
N VAL A 96 5.83 -4.67 -6.76
CA VAL A 96 5.94 -3.28 -6.36
C VAL A 96 6.76 -3.22 -5.07
N MET A 97 7.89 -2.53 -5.10
CA MET A 97 8.82 -2.42 -3.98
C MET A 97 8.31 -1.43 -2.93
N LEU A 98 7.22 -1.83 -2.26
CA LEU A 98 6.59 -1.06 -1.19
C LEU A 98 6.51 -1.86 0.09
N ASN A 99 6.75 -1.17 1.19
CA ASN A 99 6.61 -1.75 2.51
C ASN A 99 5.24 -1.39 3.11
N LEU A 100 4.36 -2.38 3.20
CA LEU A 100 3.04 -2.21 3.79
C LEU A 100 3.02 -2.35 5.33
N ASN A 101 4.09 -2.86 5.95
CA ASN A 101 4.16 -3.03 7.41
C ASN A 101 4.03 -1.71 8.18
N HIS A 102 4.42 -0.61 7.54
CA HIS A 102 4.46 0.71 8.15
C HIS A 102 3.48 1.69 7.52
N ALA A 103 2.62 1.17 6.65
CA ALA A 103 1.57 1.96 6.03
C ALA A 103 0.56 2.43 7.10
N SER A 104 0.36 3.72 7.16
CA SER A 104 -0.70 4.33 7.96
C SER A 104 -2.06 4.08 7.30
N HIS A 105 -2.12 4.33 6.00
CA HIS A 105 -3.28 4.04 5.16
C HIS A 105 -2.90 4.02 3.69
N ILE A 106 -3.80 3.52 2.84
CA ILE A 106 -3.68 3.57 1.39
C ILE A 106 -4.85 4.37 0.84
N GLU A 107 -4.55 5.33 -0.01
CA GLU A 107 -5.51 6.14 -0.76
C GLU A 107 -5.61 5.62 -2.19
N VAL A 108 -6.83 5.42 -2.69
CA VAL A 108 -7.07 5.01 -4.08
C VAL A 108 -7.98 6.00 -4.77
N ILE A 109 -7.43 6.69 -5.76
CA ILE A 109 -8.17 7.60 -6.65
C ILE A 109 -8.42 6.87 -7.96
N LYS A 110 -9.69 6.71 -8.32
CA LYS A 110 -10.10 5.92 -9.50
C LYS A 110 -10.44 6.81 -10.69
N GLY A 111 -9.87 6.50 -11.84
CA GLY A 111 -10.24 7.10 -13.12
C GLY A 111 -9.55 8.43 -13.42
N PRO A 112 -10.08 9.22 -14.37
CA PRO A 112 -9.42 10.40 -14.94
C PRO A 112 -9.12 11.53 -13.95
N SER A 113 -9.79 11.57 -12.80
CA SER A 113 -9.49 12.53 -11.73
C SER A 113 -8.05 12.45 -11.22
N SER A 114 -7.40 11.32 -11.42
CA SER A 114 -5.98 11.14 -11.12
C SER A 114 -5.04 11.99 -11.98
N LEU A 115 -5.47 12.37 -13.19
CA LEU A 115 -4.67 13.22 -14.10
C LEU A 115 -4.40 14.61 -13.55
N PHE A 116 -5.28 15.14 -12.69
CA PHE A 116 -5.07 16.44 -12.07
C PHE A 116 -3.90 16.45 -11.07
N ASN A 117 -3.54 15.27 -10.57
CA ASN A 117 -2.48 15.14 -9.59
C ASN A 117 -1.18 14.63 -10.22
N HIS A 118 -1.28 13.73 -11.22
CA HIS A 118 -0.10 13.14 -11.84
C HIS A 118 -0.35 12.78 -13.31
N SER A 119 0.58 13.16 -14.18
CA SER A 119 0.49 12.88 -15.61
C SER A 119 0.56 11.38 -15.92
N GLY A 120 -0.19 10.94 -16.91
CA GLY A 120 -0.15 9.56 -17.42
C GLY A 120 -0.98 8.53 -16.64
N THR A 121 -1.79 8.96 -15.67
CA THR A 121 -2.56 8.08 -14.79
C THR A 121 -4.03 7.98 -15.17
N THR A 122 -4.34 7.41 -16.34
CA THR A 122 -5.74 7.31 -16.81
C THR A 122 -6.58 6.32 -16.00
N GLY A 123 -5.97 5.29 -15.44
CA GLY A 123 -6.64 4.26 -14.64
C GLY A 123 -6.86 4.71 -13.20
N GLY A 124 -5.89 5.38 -12.61
CA GLY A 124 -5.97 5.83 -11.23
C GLY A 124 -4.61 5.92 -10.53
N ILE A 125 -4.67 6.32 -9.27
CA ILE A 125 -3.52 6.43 -8.38
C ILE A 125 -3.77 5.57 -7.14
N VAL A 126 -2.73 4.89 -6.69
CA VAL A 126 -2.66 4.20 -5.41
C VAL A 126 -1.52 4.85 -4.63
N ASN A 127 -1.84 5.54 -3.54
CA ASN A 127 -0.85 6.23 -2.73
C ASN A 127 -0.75 5.57 -1.35
N VAL A 128 0.40 5.04 -1.02
CA VAL A 128 0.68 4.43 0.28
C VAL A 128 1.28 5.50 1.19
N ILE A 129 0.56 5.85 2.22
CA ILE A 129 1.01 6.81 3.22
C ILE A 129 1.63 6.05 4.38
N THR A 130 2.88 6.36 4.67
CA THR A 130 3.60 5.83 5.83
C THR A 130 3.78 6.93 6.86
N GLY A 131 4.00 6.56 8.11
CA GLY A 131 4.29 7.53 9.15
C GLY A 131 5.71 8.12 9.12
N SER A 132 6.45 7.91 8.01
CA SER A 132 7.81 8.43 7.87
C SER A 132 7.87 9.89 7.40
N SER A 133 6.80 10.36 6.75
CA SER A 133 6.70 11.74 6.30
C SER A 133 5.86 12.52 7.29
N THR A 134 6.52 13.28 8.16
CA THR A 134 5.86 14.21 9.08
C THR A 134 6.69 15.48 9.21
N ASP A 135 6.00 16.60 9.18
CA ASP A 135 6.60 17.92 9.46
C ASP A 135 6.49 18.27 10.96
N GLU A 136 5.87 17.40 11.74
CA GLU A 136 5.63 17.57 13.17
C GLU A 136 6.21 16.38 13.97
N LEU A 137 6.37 16.55 15.26
CA LEU A 137 6.76 15.48 16.18
C LEU A 137 5.68 14.40 16.21
N TYR A 138 6.09 13.14 16.39
CA TYR A 138 5.14 12.04 16.51
C TYR A 138 4.29 12.18 17.76
N THR A 139 2.99 12.10 17.62
CA THR A 139 2.07 11.96 18.75
C THR A 139 2.16 10.58 19.40
N ASP A 140 2.47 9.55 18.57
CA ASP A 140 2.61 8.17 19.00
C ASP A 140 4.05 7.69 18.79
N GLU A 141 4.85 7.67 19.84
CA GLU A 141 6.14 6.98 19.83
C GLU A 141 5.93 5.47 19.81
N LYS A 142 6.64 4.75 18.93
CA LYS A 142 6.43 3.32 18.74
C LYS A 142 7.72 2.60 18.43
N ILE A 143 7.90 1.47 19.13
CA ILE A 143 8.87 0.45 18.76
C ILE A 143 8.06 -0.81 18.44
N SER A 144 8.26 -1.38 17.27
CA SER A 144 7.61 -2.66 16.92
C SER A 144 8.59 -3.57 16.18
N PHE A 145 8.46 -4.85 16.47
CA PHE A 145 9.12 -5.93 15.76
C PHE A 145 8.06 -6.94 15.33
N GLY A 146 8.11 -7.34 14.08
CA GLY A 146 7.22 -8.35 13.53
C GLY A 146 8.00 -9.40 12.75
N ARG A 147 7.51 -10.62 12.81
CA ARG A 147 7.97 -11.73 11.98
C ARG A 147 6.76 -12.50 11.47
N SER A 148 6.73 -12.77 10.18
CA SER A 148 5.71 -13.61 9.55
C SER A 148 6.34 -14.70 8.71
N TYR A 149 5.62 -15.81 8.57
CA TYR A 149 5.95 -16.91 7.69
C TYR A 149 4.79 -17.14 6.73
N ASP A 150 5.10 -17.19 5.44
CA ASP A 150 4.14 -17.53 4.41
C ASP A 150 4.32 -19.00 4.02
N THR A 151 3.30 -19.81 4.28
CA THR A 151 3.32 -21.24 3.99
C THR A 151 3.24 -21.57 2.51
N VAL A 152 2.78 -20.65 1.67
CA VAL A 152 2.63 -20.86 0.23
C VAL A 152 3.97 -20.67 -0.49
N SER A 153 4.70 -19.62 -0.14
CA SER A 153 6.02 -19.34 -0.70
C SER A 153 7.18 -19.84 0.15
N GLU A 154 6.88 -20.52 1.28
CA GLU A 154 7.85 -20.91 2.30
C GLU A 154 8.75 -19.75 2.76
N GLY A 155 8.23 -18.52 2.63
CA GLY A 155 8.96 -17.28 2.82
C GLY A 155 8.89 -16.72 4.22
N TYR A 156 9.92 -16.01 4.63
CA TYR A 156 9.97 -15.27 5.89
C TYR A 156 9.98 -13.77 5.65
N SER A 157 9.23 -13.06 6.47
CA SER A 157 9.31 -11.59 6.55
C SER A 157 9.64 -11.16 7.97
N ASN A 158 10.63 -10.31 8.10
CA ASN A 158 10.97 -9.68 9.36
C ASN A 158 10.87 -8.16 9.18
N ASN A 159 10.25 -7.47 10.12
CA ASN A 159 10.14 -6.03 10.11
C ASN A 159 10.50 -5.44 11.46
N PHE A 160 11.09 -4.26 11.43
CA PHE A 160 11.40 -3.46 12.60
C PHE A 160 11.00 -2.01 12.32
N LEU A 161 10.38 -1.37 13.30
CA LEU A 161 10.00 0.04 13.25
C LEU A 161 10.37 0.71 14.56
N LEU A 162 11.03 1.84 14.46
CA LEU A 162 11.25 2.79 15.54
C LEU A 162 10.72 4.17 15.13
N LYS A 163 9.78 4.70 15.90
CA LYS A 163 9.35 6.10 15.87
C LYS A 163 9.60 6.70 17.23
N LYS A 164 10.40 7.75 17.32
CA LYS A 164 10.73 8.39 18.59
C LYS A 164 11.03 9.86 18.39
N ASN A 165 10.60 10.69 19.34
CA ASN A 165 11.01 12.07 19.44
C ASN A 165 12.17 12.21 20.44
N ILE A 166 13.17 12.99 20.08
CA ILE A 166 14.25 13.38 20.99
C ILE A 166 14.34 14.90 20.91
N SER A 167 13.88 15.58 21.96
CA SER A 167 13.66 17.04 21.93
C SER A 167 12.75 17.43 20.75
N ASP A 168 13.21 18.31 19.90
CA ASP A 168 12.48 18.83 18.74
C ASP A 168 12.76 18.05 17.44
N ILE A 169 13.36 16.85 17.56
CA ILE A 169 13.71 16.02 16.40
C ILE A 169 12.90 14.74 16.41
N ALA A 170 12.19 14.49 15.32
CA ALA A 170 11.47 13.22 15.09
C ALA A 170 12.40 12.21 14.39
N PHE A 171 12.60 11.07 15.01
CA PHE A 171 13.37 9.95 14.46
C PHE A 171 12.43 8.86 13.92
N TYR A 172 12.65 8.50 12.68
CA TYR A 172 12.01 7.36 12.05
C TYR A 172 13.05 6.41 11.51
N PHE A 173 12.99 5.16 11.94
CA PHE A 173 13.81 4.09 11.38
C PHE A 173 12.91 2.89 11.11
N SER A 174 12.99 2.35 9.90
CA SER A 174 12.31 1.12 9.54
C SER A 174 13.23 0.20 8.75
N GLN A 175 13.15 -1.09 9.05
CA GLN A 175 13.85 -2.13 8.33
C GLN A 175 12.89 -3.27 8.02
N ASP A 176 12.90 -3.72 6.78
CA ASP A 176 12.17 -4.90 6.35
C ASP A 176 13.09 -5.81 5.55
N LYS A 177 12.99 -7.09 5.86
CA LYS A 177 13.64 -8.15 5.11
C LYS A 177 12.60 -9.20 4.77
N ARG A 178 12.51 -9.55 3.50
CA ARG A 178 11.64 -10.61 3.00
C ARG A 178 12.47 -11.58 2.18
N ASP A 179 12.34 -12.84 2.51
CA ASP A 179 12.96 -13.93 1.78
C ASP A 179 11.82 -14.81 1.25
N TYR A 180 11.73 -14.96 -0.07
CA TYR A 180 10.76 -15.82 -0.73
C TYR A 180 11.48 -16.98 -1.37
N PHE A 181 10.93 -18.18 -1.19
CA PHE A 181 11.42 -19.40 -1.81
C PHE A 181 10.46 -19.85 -2.91
N LYS A 182 10.75 -20.98 -3.53
CA LYS A 182 9.85 -21.60 -4.50
C LYS A 182 8.53 -21.95 -3.81
N TYR A 183 7.41 -21.68 -4.45
CA TYR A 183 6.13 -22.20 -4.00
C TYR A 183 5.81 -23.49 -4.76
N ASP A 184 5.23 -24.44 -4.04
CA ASP A 184 4.78 -25.68 -4.63
C ASP A 184 3.52 -25.43 -5.47
N LEU A 185 3.55 -25.89 -6.71
CA LEU A 185 2.35 -25.99 -7.52
C LEU A 185 1.59 -27.25 -7.08
N SER A 186 0.26 -27.16 -7.01
CA SER A 186 -0.56 -28.34 -6.72
C SER A 186 -0.27 -29.44 -7.74
N GLU A 187 -0.24 -30.70 -7.29
CA GLU A 187 -0.11 -31.88 -8.17
C GLU A 187 -1.12 -31.77 -9.33
N GLY A 188 -0.62 -31.79 -10.58
CA GLY A 188 -1.43 -31.62 -11.78
C GLY A 188 -1.21 -30.32 -12.55
N SER A 189 -0.34 -29.44 -12.11
CA SER A 189 0.10 -28.32 -12.91
C SER A 189 0.97 -28.79 -14.08
N LEU A 190 0.61 -28.37 -15.30
CA LEU A 190 1.29 -28.74 -16.55
C LEU A 190 2.67 -28.10 -16.75
N TYR A 191 3.35 -27.67 -15.67
CA TYR A 191 4.72 -27.18 -15.73
C TYR A 191 5.67 -28.37 -15.52
N GLU A 192 5.93 -29.13 -16.59
CA GLU A 192 7.13 -29.94 -16.66
C GLU A 192 8.34 -28.98 -16.76
N GLU A 193 9.31 -29.12 -15.87
CA GLU A 193 10.62 -28.50 -16.02
C GLU A 193 11.17 -28.92 -17.40
N GLY A 194 11.17 -27.96 -18.32
CA GLY A 194 11.85 -28.16 -19.59
C GLY A 194 13.35 -28.31 -19.31
N SER A 195 13.82 -29.53 -19.51
CA SER A 195 15.23 -29.93 -19.56
C SER A 195 16.04 -29.12 -20.56
#